data_fff3b4b403c305bde78291438ab75f44
#
_entry.id   fff3b4b403c305bde78291438ab75f44
#
_cell.length_a   1.000
_cell.length_b   1.000
_cell.length_c   1.000
_cell.angle_alpha   90.00
_cell.angle_beta   90.00
_cell.angle_gamma   90.00
#
_symmetry.space_group_name_H-M   'P 1'
#
loop_
_entity.id
_entity.type
_entity.pdbx_description
1 polymer ?
#
loop_
_entity_poly.entity_id
_entity_poly.type
_entity_poly.pdbx_seq_one_letter_code
_entity_poly.pdbx_strand_id
1 'polypeptide(L)'
;MKAQKLSDSEIQSQLKRTEGWELVNGKLHRAFECKDFVAAFGKMTQVALVAESMNHHPEWFNVWNKVVVDLNTHSVQGISNLDFELAGKINEIFGT
;
A
#
# COMPACT_ATOMS: atom_id res chain seq x y z
N MET A 1 5.36 -13.35 -7.71
CA MET A 1 4.46 -13.87 -6.66
C MET A 1 3.04 -13.90 -7.19
N LYS A 2 2.33 -14.98 -6.91
CA LYS A 2 0.97 -15.14 -7.42
C LYS A 2 -0.05 -14.55 -6.46
N ALA A 3 -1.03 -13.81 -7.00
CA ALA A 3 -2.08 -13.22 -6.19
C ALA A 3 -3.06 -14.28 -5.70
N GLN A 4 -3.38 -14.22 -4.42
CA GLN A 4 -4.38 -15.08 -3.80
C GLN A 4 -5.37 -14.18 -3.06
N LYS A 5 -6.63 -14.24 -3.49
CA LYS A 5 -7.67 -13.41 -2.87
C LYS A 5 -7.87 -13.82 -1.42
N LEU A 6 -7.94 -12.83 -0.54
CA LEU A 6 -8.14 -13.06 0.89
C LEU A 6 -9.61 -12.96 1.25
N SER A 7 -10.03 -13.75 2.24
CA SER A 7 -11.38 -13.65 2.79
C SER A 7 -11.47 -12.43 3.71
N ASP A 8 -12.71 -12.04 4.06
CA ASP A 8 -12.91 -10.92 4.96
C ASP A 8 -12.22 -11.15 6.30
N SER A 9 -12.27 -12.36 6.83
CA SER A 9 -11.62 -12.63 8.11
C SER A 9 -10.10 -12.58 8.01
N GLU A 10 -9.54 -13.03 6.88
CA GLU A 10 -8.10 -12.93 6.64
C GLU A 10 -7.66 -11.47 6.53
N ILE A 11 -8.46 -10.65 5.85
CA ILE A 11 -8.17 -9.22 5.74
C ILE A 11 -8.15 -8.58 7.12
N GLN A 12 -9.16 -8.83 7.94
CA GLN A 12 -9.23 -8.24 9.28
C GLN A 12 -8.07 -8.70 10.15
N SER A 13 -7.68 -9.96 10.05
CA SER A 13 -6.54 -10.49 10.79
C SER A 13 -5.25 -9.81 10.38
N GLN A 14 -5.03 -9.64 9.08
CA GLN A 14 -3.82 -9.00 8.56
C GLN A 14 -3.76 -7.50 8.88
N LEU A 15 -4.91 -6.83 8.86
CA LEU A 15 -4.97 -5.40 9.20
C LEU A 15 -4.45 -5.13 10.60
N LYS A 16 -4.68 -6.04 11.55
CA LYS A 16 -4.20 -5.87 12.91
C LYS A 16 -2.67 -5.84 13.01
N ARG A 17 -1.99 -6.39 12.02
CA ARG A 17 -0.54 -6.47 11.99
C ARG A 17 0.10 -5.53 10.97
N THR A 18 -0.72 -4.71 10.30
CA THR A 18 -0.26 -3.82 9.24
C THR A 18 -0.55 -2.38 9.67
N GLU A 19 0.37 -1.82 10.41
CA GLU A 19 0.15 -0.55 11.11
C GLU A 19 -0.26 0.58 10.16
N GLY A 20 -1.31 1.30 10.55
CA GLY A 20 -1.74 2.50 9.87
C GLY A 20 -2.65 2.29 8.67
N TRP A 21 -2.82 1.05 8.24
CA TRP A 21 -3.69 0.76 7.09
C TRP A 21 -5.10 0.41 7.54
N GLU A 22 -6.07 0.80 6.73
CA GLU A 22 -7.47 0.51 6.97
C GLU A 22 -8.14 0.12 5.67
N LEU A 23 -9.31 -0.50 5.78
CA LEU A 23 -10.09 -0.89 4.60
C LEU A 23 -11.07 0.22 4.28
N VAL A 24 -10.94 0.83 3.11
CA VAL A 24 -11.81 1.93 2.66
C VAL A 24 -12.26 1.63 1.25
N ASN A 25 -13.56 1.53 1.05
CA ASN A 25 -14.16 1.26 -0.27
C ASN A 25 -13.56 0.01 -0.93
N GLY A 26 -13.29 -1.02 -0.12
CA GLY A 26 -12.78 -2.29 -0.62
C GLY A 26 -11.29 -2.29 -0.94
N LYS A 27 -10.56 -1.26 -0.53
CA LYS A 27 -9.12 -1.16 -0.77
C LYS A 27 -8.38 -0.94 0.53
N LEU A 28 -7.12 -1.36 0.59
CA LEU A 28 -6.26 -0.99 1.71
C LEU A 28 -5.86 0.47 1.51
N HIS A 29 -6.04 1.26 2.53
CA HIS A 29 -5.88 2.72 2.43
C HIS A 29 -4.97 3.24 3.54
N ARG A 30 -4.02 4.08 3.18
CA ARG A 30 -3.22 4.81 4.16
C ARG A 30 -2.73 6.13 3.56
N ALA A 31 -2.71 7.18 4.39
CA ALA A 31 -2.16 8.48 4.03
C ALA A 31 -0.89 8.71 4.84
N PHE A 32 0.12 9.28 4.19
CA PHE A 32 1.40 9.64 4.82
C PHE A 32 1.62 11.12 4.69
N GLU A 33 2.20 11.72 5.71
CA GLU A 33 2.61 13.11 5.68
C GLU A 33 4.11 13.15 5.89
N CYS A 34 4.83 13.71 4.91
CA CYS A 34 6.28 13.78 4.94
C CYS A 34 6.75 15.17 5.33
N LYS A 35 8.06 15.33 5.47
CA LYS A 35 8.66 16.62 5.84
C LYS A 35 8.41 17.66 4.78
N ASP A 36 8.56 17.30 3.50
CA ASP A 36 8.40 18.21 2.38
C ASP A 36 8.15 17.41 1.11
N PHE A 37 8.07 18.08 -0.04
CA PHE A 37 7.81 17.42 -1.32
C PHE A 37 8.96 16.51 -1.73
N VAL A 38 10.20 16.94 -1.52
CA VAL A 38 11.35 16.12 -1.91
C VAL A 38 11.35 14.79 -1.13
N ALA A 39 11.07 14.86 0.17
CA ALA A 39 10.97 13.65 0.99
C ALA A 39 9.83 12.76 0.51
N ALA A 40 8.66 13.34 0.22
CA ALA A 40 7.50 12.59 -0.26
C ALA A 40 7.81 11.90 -1.58
N PHE A 41 8.36 12.65 -2.54
CA PHE A 41 8.62 12.11 -3.87
C PHE A 41 9.75 11.08 -3.84
N GLY A 42 10.75 11.28 -2.99
CA GLY A 42 11.81 10.30 -2.80
C GLY A 42 11.27 8.97 -2.28
N LYS A 43 10.36 9.02 -1.29
CA LYS A 43 9.71 7.81 -0.80
C LYS A 43 8.87 7.15 -1.88
N MET A 44 8.10 7.95 -2.64
CA MET A 44 7.31 7.42 -3.74
C MET A 44 8.18 6.73 -4.77
N THR A 45 9.35 7.29 -5.07
CA THR A 45 10.28 6.66 -6.02
C THR A 45 10.69 5.28 -5.51
N GLN A 46 11.02 5.16 -4.24
CA GLN A 46 11.40 3.88 -3.66
C GLN A 46 10.24 2.88 -3.73
N VAL A 47 9.02 3.34 -3.41
CA VAL A 47 7.83 2.48 -3.51
C VAL A 47 7.61 2.03 -4.94
N ALA A 48 7.80 2.94 -5.91
CA ALA A 48 7.62 2.61 -7.33
C ALA A 48 8.54 1.47 -7.75
N LEU A 49 9.80 1.50 -7.31
CA LEU A 49 10.75 0.45 -7.66
C LEU A 49 10.35 -0.91 -7.04
N VAL A 50 9.89 -0.89 -5.80
CA VAL A 50 9.42 -2.12 -5.15
C VAL A 50 8.17 -2.65 -5.83
N ALA A 51 7.20 -1.76 -6.11
CA ALA A 51 5.96 -2.14 -6.78
C ALA A 51 6.24 -2.77 -8.14
N GLU A 52 7.16 -2.18 -8.89
CA GLU A 52 7.52 -2.72 -10.19
C GLU A 52 8.17 -4.10 -10.08
N SER A 53 9.01 -4.31 -9.07
CA SER A 53 9.64 -5.61 -8.87
C SER A 53 8.61 -6.69 -8.51
N MET A 54 7.49 -6.30 -7.90
CA MET A 54 6.41 -7.23 -7.56
C MET A 54 5.40 -7.36 -8.70
N ASN A 55 5.49 -6.53 -9.72
CA ASN A 55 4.47 -6.38 -10.74
C ASN A 55 3.10 -6.14 -10.12
N HIS A 56 3.07 -5.30 -9.08
CA HIS A 56 1.85 -4.96 -8.35
C HIS A 56 1.91 -3.48 -7.99
N HIS A 57 1.05 -2.67 -8.59
CA HIS A 57 1.19 -1.22 -8.55
C HIS A 57 0.13 -0.57 -7.68
N PRO A 58 0.51 0.45 -6.90
CA PRO A 58 -0.46 1.16 -6.05
C PRO A 58 -1.29 2.14 -6.88
N GLU A 59 -2.47 2.46 -6.35
CA GLU A 59 -3.20 3.66 -6.77
C GLU A 59 -2.80 4.72 -5.76
N TRP A 60 -2.30 5.85 -6.21
CA TRP A 60 -1.84 6.84 -5.25
C TRP A 60 -2.04 8.26 -5.74
N PHE A 61 -2.01 9.17 -4.79
CA PHE A 61 -2.21 10.58 -5.00
C PHE A 61 -1.16 11.33 -4.18
N ASN A 62 -0.57 12.34 -4.76
CA ASN A 62 0.43 13.15 -4.05
C ASN A 62 0.14 14.62 -4.26
N VAL A 63 0.15 15.36 -3.18
CA VAL A 63 0.17 16.81 -3.21
C VAL A 63 1.14 17.26 -2.14
N TRP A 64 2.16 18.00 -2.58
CA TRP A 64 3.23 18.50 -1.71
C TRP A 64 3.80 17.39 -0.84
N ASN A 65 3.62 17.45 0.49
CA ASN A 65 4.20 16.47 1.42
C ASN A 65 3.29 15.31 1.74
N LYS A 66 2.10 15.25 1.13
CA LYS A 66 1.12 14.22 1.42
C LYS A 66 1.10 13.16 0.32
N VAL A 67 1.06 11.90 0.75
CA VAL A 67 0.94 10.78 -0.17
C VAL A 67 -0.20 9.89 0.32
N VAL A 68 -1.19 9.69 -0.53
CA VAL A 68 -2.34 8.82 -0.20
C VAL A 68 -2.23 7.58 -1.07
N VAL A 69 -2.28 6.41 -0.44
CA VAL A 69 -2.08 5.14 -1.14
C VAL A 69 -3.30 4.25 -0.95
N ASP A 70 -3.78 3.69 -2.06
CA ASP A 70 -4.82 2.69 -2.05
C ASP A 70 -4.32 1.44 -2.78
N LEU A 71 -4.55 0.28 -2.20
CA LEU A 71 -4.08 -0.99 -2.76
C LEU A 71 -5.25 -1.95 -2.94
N ASN A 72 -5.30 -2.56 -4.11
CA ASN A 72 -6.19 -3.70 -4.36
C ASN A 72 -5.61 -4.51 -5.51
N THR A 73 -6.17 -5.68 -5.77
CA THR A 73 -5.66 -6.58 -6.81
C THR A 73 -6.77 -6.84 -7.81
N HIS A 74 -6.68 -6.20 -8.98
CA HIS A 74 -7.72 -6.27 -9.99
C HIS A 74 -7.97 -7.70 -10.47
N SER A 75 -6.90 -8.49 -10.64
CA SER A 75 -7.03 -9.84 -11.19
C SER A 75 -7.85 -10.77 -10.31
N VAL A 76 -8.00 -10.47 -9.01
CA VAL A 76 -8.83 -11.27 -8.11
C VAL A 76 -10.04 -10.47 -7.62
N GLN A 77 -10.21 -9.24 -8.10
CA GLN A 77 -11.33 -8.38 -7.76
C GLN A 77 -11.48 -8.20 -6.25
N GLY A 78 -10.38 -7.83 -5.60
CA GLY A 78 -10.38 -7.64 -4.15
C GLY A 78 -8.99 -7.51 -3.59
N ILE A 79 -8.86 -7.77 -2.30
CA ILE A 79 -7.59 -7.71 -1.59
C ILE A 79 -6.91 -9.06 -1.67
N SER A 80 -5.61 -9.05 -1.95
CA SER A 80 -4.82 -10.27 -2.02
C SER A 80 -3.60 -10.17 -1.11
N ASN A 81 -2.84 -11.26 -1.04
CA ASN A 81 -1.57 -11.30 -0.34
C ASN A 81 -0.61 -10.22 -0.85
N LEU A 82 -0.68 -9.86 -2.14
CA LEU A 82 0.22 -8.86 -2.72
C LEU A 82 -0.02 -7.48 -2.11
N ASP A 83 -1.28 -7.16 -1.79
CA ASP A 83 -1.60 -5.87 -1.20
C ASP A 83 -0.98 -5.71 0.18
N PHE A 84 -1.04 -6.74 1.01
CA PHE A 84 -0.44 -6.69 2.33
C PHE A 84 1.08 -6.73 2.27
N GLU A 85 1.65 -7.45 1.33
CA GLU A 85 3.10 -7.45 1.15
C GLU A 85 3.58 -6.05 0.77
N LEU A 86 2.91 -5.42 -0.19
CA LEU A 86 3.29 -4.08 -0.61
C LEU A 86 3.05 -3.06 0.51
N ALA A 87 1.94 -3.19 1.24
CA ALA A 87 1.66 -2.29 2.38
C ALA A 87 2.78 -2.34 3.42
N GLY A 88 3.27 -3.54 3.73
CA GLY A 88 4.38 -3.69 4.67
C GLY A 88 5.66 -3.03 4.18
N LYS A 89 5.96 -3.18 2.89
CA LYS A 89 7.15 -2.55 2.30
C LYS A 89 7.01 -1.03 2.27
N ILE A 90 5.81 -0.53 2.00
CA ILE A 90 5.55 0.92 2.03
C ILE A 90 5.78 1.45 3.45
N ASN A 91 5.29 0.73 4.47
CA ASN A 91 5.53 1.13 5.85
C ASN A 91 7.03 1.23 6.16
N GLU A 92 7.82 0.25 5.72
CA GLU A 92 9.26 0.27 5.93
C GLU A 92 9.90 1.49 5.26
N ILE A 93 9.49 1.78 4.03
CA ILE A 93 10.05 2.90 3.27
C ILE A 93 9.73 4.23 3.92
N PHE A 94 8.48 4.42 4.38
CA PHE A 94 8.08 5.67 5.02
C PHE A 94 8.53 5.73 6.48
N GLY A 95 8.97 4.63 7.06
CA GLY A 95 9.54 4.62 8.40
C GLY A 95 8.52 4.62 9.52
N THR A 96 7.38 4.00 9.30
CA THR A 96 6.32 3.94 10.34
C THR A 96 5.93 2.51 10.66
#